data_41b35176a8520acf514df8ef32176097
#
_entry.id   41b35176a8520acf514df8ef32176097
#
_cell.length_a   1.000
_cell.length_b   1.000
_cell.length_c   1.000
_cell.angle_alpha   90.00
_cell.angle_beta   90.00
_cell.angle_gamma   90.00
#
_symmetry.space_group_name_H-M   'P 1'
#
loop_
_entity.id
_entity.type
_entity.pdbx_description
1 polymer ?
#
loop_
_entity_poly.entity_id
_entity_poly.type
_entity_poly.pdbx_seq_one_letter_code
_entity_poly.pdbx_strand_id
1 'polypeptide(L)'
;MKKKKIVIALGHEALGTTLPEQKEATKRTAKAVADFIREDYQVVITHSNGPQIGMIHTAMNEFCKLYPEYTATPMSVCSAMSQGYIGYDLQNAIRAELLNKGIYKPVSTILTQVVVDPYDEAFYKPSKVIGRVLTEEEAEAEEKKGNHVVKTEGGYRRIVAAPKPMDIVEIDAIKALSDADQIVVACGGGGIPVLMQDNNLKGASAVIEKDLAAGKLAELLDADMLVILTSVDNVCLNYGQPDEKPLSTMTVAEAKKCMEQGQFGEGDMLPKIEAAINFIGDSAIRSVLITKLNKDGSNIHGGMGTMITK
;
A
#
# COMPACT_ATOMS: atom_id res chain seq x y z
N MET A 1 28.88 0.63 11.51
CA MET A 1 28.21 1.42 10.45
C MET A 1 26.72 1.42 10.73
N LYS A 2 25.99 2.49 10.44
CA LYS A 2 24.53 2.52 10.55
C LYS A 2 23.96 1.55 9.49
N LYS A 3 23.04 0.66 9.89
CA LYS A 3 22.36 -0.24 8.96
C LYS A 3 21.55 0.58 7.94
N LYS A 4 21.49 0.10 6.71
CA LYS A 4 20.60 0.69 5.71
C LYS A 4 19.16 0.39 6.06
N LYS A 5 18.28 1.38 5.88
CA LYS A 5 16.85 1.26 6.15
C LYS A 5 16.09 1.13 4.83
N ILE A 6 15.21 0.13 4.77
CA ILE A 6 14.34 -0.07 3.61
C ILE A 6 12.87 -0.10 4.00
N VAL A 7 12.03 0.43 3.11
CA VAL A 7 10.58 0.26 3.17
C VAL A 7 10.16 -0.68 2.05
N ILE A 8 9.40 -1.73 2.39
CA ILE A 8 8.88 -2.71 1.44
C ILE A 8 7.36 -2.53 1.32
N ALA A 9 6.90 -2.14 0.13
CA ALA A 9 5.48 -1.98 -0.18
C ALA A 9 4.95 -3.26 -0.86
N LEU A 10 4.14 -4.02 -0.15
CA LEU A 10 3.55 -5.27 -0.62
C LEU A 10 2.31 -4.99 -1.47
N GLY A 11 2.32 -5.43 -2.73
CA GLY A 11 1.17 -5.41 -3.62
C GLY A 11 0.10 -6.43 -3.24
N HIS A 12 -1.03 -6.42 -3.97
CA HIS A 12 -2.13 -7.33 -3.75
C HIS A 12 -1.72 -8.81 -3.87
N GLU A 13 -0.89 -9.15 -4.84
CA GLU A 13 -0.45 -10.53 -5.08
C GLU A 13 0.41 -11.11 -3.94
N ALA A 14 1.03 -10.24 -3.14
CA ALA A 14 1.77 -10.64 -1.95
C ALA A 14 0.85 -11.06 -0.78
N LEU A 15 -0.47 -10.86 -0.91
CA LEU A 15 -1.45 -11.09 0.16
C LEU A 15 -2.61 -12.01 -0.26
N GLY A 16 -2.97 -12.06 -1.56
CA GLY A 16 -4.16 -12.78 -2.02
C GLY A 16 -5.48 -12.11 -1.65
N THR A 17 -6.59 -12.73 -2.02
CA THR A 17 -7.96 -12.22 -1.85
C THR A 17 -8.71 -12.90 -0.71
N THR A 18 -8.63 -14.22 -0.63
CA THR A 18 -9.30 -15.02 0.40
C THR A 18 -8.36 -15.33 1.56
N LEU A 19 -8.91 -15.70 2.72
CA LEU A 19 -8.10 -16.06 3.89
C LEU A 19 -7.11 -17.22 3.64
N PRO A 20 -7.47 -18.31 2.95
CA PRO A 20 -6.49 -19.35 2.59
C PRO A 20 -5.39 -18.84 1.68
N GLU A 21 -5.72 -18.05 0.65
CA GLU A 21 -4.74 -17.42 -0.23
C GLU A 21 -3.81 -16.48 0.52
N GLN A 22 -4.36 -15.67 1.44
CA GLN A 22 -3.58 -14.74 2.27
C GLN A 22 -2.56 -15.48 3.11
N LYS A 23 -2.95 -16.61 3.74
CA LYS A 23 -2.02 -17.42 4.54
C LYS A 23 -0.86 -18.00 3.72
N GLU A 24 -1.12 -18.45 2.50
CA GLU A 24 -0.06 -18.94 1.62
C GLU A 24 0.79 -17.80 1.05
N ALA A 25 0.17 -16.67 0.68
CA ALA A 25 0.87 -15.51 0.17
C ALA A 25 1.78 -14.87 1.23
N THR A 26 1.32 -14.73 2.47
CA THR A 26 2.14 -14.18 3.57
C THR A 26 3.34 -15.05 3.91
N LYS A 27 3.25 -16.39 3.78
CA LYS A 27 4.41 -17.28 3.92
C LYS A 27 5.47 -17.03 2.84
N ARG A 28 5.04 -16.85 1.56
CA ARG A 28 5.97 -16.52 0.48
C ARG A 28 6.62 -15.16 0.69
N THR A 29 5.81 -14.17 1.06
CA THR A 29 6.26 -12.81 1.38
C THR A 29 7.27 -12.82 2.54
N ALA A 30 7.03 -13.61 3.58
CA ALA A 30 7.91 -13.73 4.72
C ALA A 30 9.32 -14.23 4.33
N LYS A 31 9.43 -15.16 3.37
CA LYS A 31 10.74 -15.63 2.86
C LYS A 31 11.52 -14.48 2.21
N ALA A 32 10.86 -13.71 1.33
CA ALA A 32 11.49 -12.58 0.66
C ALA A 32 11.93 -11.48 1.66
N VAL A 33 11.06 -11.15 2.64
CA VAL A 33 11.38 -10.20 3.71
C VAL A 33 12.57 -10.68 4.55
N ALA A 34 12.62 -11.99 4.87
CA ALA A 34 13.72 -12.56 5.64
C ALA A 34 15.08 -12.47 4.93
N ASP A 35 15.10 -12.48 3.61
CA ASP A 35 16.35 -12.32 2.85
C ASP A 35 16.92 -10.90 2.99
N PHE A 36 16.09 -9.85 2.93
CA PHE A 36 16.54 -8.49 3.24
C PHE A 36 17.08 -8.36 4.67
N ILE A 37 16.45 -9.02 5.63
CA ILE A 37 16.91 -9.01 7.02
C ILE A 37 18.27 -9.67 7.17
N ARG A 38 18.53 -10.76 6.42
CA ARG A 38 19.84 -11.42 6.38
C ARG A 38 20.95 -10.54 5.82
N GLU A 39 20.62 -9.62 4.93
CA GLU A 39 21.54 -8.62 4.37
C GLU A 39 21.77 -7.40 5.27
N ASP A 40 21.34 -7.50 6.52
CA ASP A 40 21.54 -6.50 7.57
C ASP A 40 20.81 -5.17 7.34
N TYR A 41 19.67 -5.21 6.64
CA TYR A 41 18.78 -4.04 6.54
C TYR A 41 17.86 -3.90 7.77
N GLN A 42 17.53 -2.66 8.10
CA GLN A 42 16.36 -2.33 8.93
C GLN A 42 15.13 -2.31 8.02
N VAL A 43 14.12 -3.11 8.33
CA VAL A 43 12.97 -3.34 7.44
C VAL A 43 11.70 -2.78 8.05
N VAL A 44 11.02 -1.89 7.31
CA VAL A 44 9.64 -1.48 7.56
C VAL A 44 8.78 -1.92 6.39
N ILE A 45 7.58 -2.44 6.66
CA ILE A 45 6.71 -3.07 5.66
C ILE A 45 5.39 -2.32 5.64
N THR A 46 4.91 -2.00 4.44
CA THR A 46 3.52 -1.63 4.21
C THR A 46 2.86 -2.62 3.27
N HIS A 47 1.54 -2.69 3.25
CA HIS A 47 0.80 -3.68 2.48
C HIS A 47 -0.47 -3.11 1.86
N SER A 48 -0.97 -3.72 0.79
CA SER A 48 -2.30 -3.42 0.26
C SER A 48 -3.40 -4.04 1.15
N ASN A 49 -4.65 -3.57 0.97
CA ASN A 49 -5.80 -4.11 1.70
C ASN A 49 -7.09 -4.16 0.85
N GLY A 50 -6.99 -3.93 -0.47
CA GLY A 50 -8.16 -3.72 -1.33
C GLY A 50 -9.30 -4.73 -1.16
N PRO A 51 -9.09 -6.05 -1.30
CA PRO A 51 -10.13 -7.04 -1.08
C PRO A 51 -10.61 -7.08 0.38
N GLN A 52 -9.69 -7.00 1.32
CA GLN A 52 -9.99 -7.16 2.75
C GLN A 52 -10.83 -6.00 3.29
N ILE A 53 -10.50 -4.75 2.93
CA ILE A 53 -11.30 -3.60 3.37
C ILE A 53 -12.70 -3.62 2.74
N GLY A 54 -12.81 -4.07 1.48
CA GLY A 54 -14.10 -4.23 0.81
C GLY A 54 -14.97 -5.28 1.48
N MET A 55 -14.39 -6.43 1.84
CA MET A 55 -15.06 -7.49 2.58
C MET A 55 -15.55 -7.00 3.96
N ILE A 56 -14.66 -6.38 4.74
CA ILE A 56 -14.98 -5.85 6.08
C ILE A 56 -16.12 -4.82 5.98
N HIS A 57 -15.99 -3.85 5.08
CA HIS A 57 -17.01 -2.81 4.90
C HIS A 57 -18.36 -3.41 4.50
N THR A 58 -18.38 -4.39 3.58
CA THR A 58 -19.62 -5.06 3.18
C THR A 58 -20.23 -5.83 4.36
N ALA A 59 -19.44 -6.63 5.06
CA ALA A 59 -19.93 -7.42 6.21
C ALA A 59 -20.51 -6.53 7.31
N MET A 60 -19.84 -5.43 7.65
CA MET A 60 -20.32 -4.48 8.66
C MET A 60 -21.61 -3.80 8.25
N ASN A 61 -21.74 -3.41 6.99
CA ASN A 61 -22.96 -2.78 6.49
C ASN A 61 -24.15 -3.77 6.41
N GLU A 62 -23.91 -5.01 5.96
CA GLU A 62 -24.98 -6.04 5.96
C GLU A 62 -25.42 -6.39 7.39
N PHE A 63 -24.49 -6.45 8.34
CA PHE A 63 -24.83 -6.64 9.74
C PHE A 63 -25.74 -5.52 10.26
N CYS A 64 -25.44 -4.26 9.96
CA CYS A 64 -26.26 -3.13 10.38
C CYS A 64 -27.66 -3.10 9.74
N LYS A 65 -27.85 -3.72 8.57
CA LYS A 65 -29.20 -3.87 7.98
C LYS A 65 -30.06 -4.86 8.78
N LEU A 66 -29.45 -5.92 9.31
CA LEU A 66 -30.12 -6.94 10.15
C LEU A 66 -30.37 -6.43 11.57
N TYR A 67 -29.51 -5.57 12.06
CA TYR A 67 -29.51 -5.04 13.43
C TYR A 67 -29.42 -3.52 13.40
N PRO A 68 -30.57 -2.80 13.21
CA PRO A 68 -30.57 -1.35 13.01
C PRO A 68 -30.09 -0.51 14.21
N GLU A 69 -29.96 -1.12 15.38
CA GLU A 69 -29.37 -0.50 16.57
C GLU A 69 -27.87 -0.25 16.44
N TYR A 70 -27.20 -0.90 15.48
CA TYR A 70 -25.79 -0.66 15.17
C TYR A 70 -25.64 0.37 14.04
N THR A 71 -24.69 1.25 14.19
CA THR A 71 -24.40 2.29 13.19
C THR A 71 -23.47 1.72 12.09
N ALA A 72 -23.71 2.10 10.85
CA ALA A 72 -22.82 1.78 9.73
C ALA A 72 -21.36 2.17 10.04
N THR A 73 -20.44 1.27 9.78
CA THR A 73 -19.03 1.45 10.15
C THR A 73 -18.33 2.38 9.16
N PRO A 74 -17.72 3.49 9.62
CA PRO A 74 -16.95 4.38 8.76
C PRO A 74 -15.80 3.68 8.05
N MET A 75 -15.44 4.16 6.86
CA MET A 75 -14.34 3.59 6.07
C MET A 75 -12.99 3.63 6.81
N SER A 76 -12.73 4.67 7.58
CA SER A 76 -11.53 4.78 8.43
C SER A 76 -11.43 3.66 9.47
N VAL A 77 -12.56 3.24 10.07
CA VAL A 77 -12.60 2.11 11.01
C VAL A 77 -12.38 0.79 10.27
N CYS A 78 -12.97 0.61 9.08
CA CYS A 78 -12.73 -0.56 8.24
C CYS A 78 -11.25 -0.64 7.82
N SER A 79 -10.62 0.50 7.55
CA SER A 79 -9.18 0.58 7.28
C SER A 79 -8.35 0.09 8.48
N ALA A 80 -8.66 0.57 9.69
CA ALA A 80 -8.01 0.13 10.92
C ALA A 80 -8.17 -1.38 11.15
N MET A 81 -9.38 -1.92 10.96
CA MET A 81 -9.64 -3.37 11.08
C MET A 81 -8.83 -4.17 10.06
N SER A 82 -8.68 -3.67 8.82
CA SER A 82 -7.88 -4.32 7.78
C SER A 82 -6.39 -4.35 8.12
N GLN A 83 -5.87 -3.30 8.76
CA GLN A 83 -4.48 -3.26 9.23
C GLN A 83 -4.22 -4.32 10.30
N GLY A 84 -5.11 -4.46 11.25
CA GLY A 84 -5.03 -5.52 12.26
C GLY A 84 -5.12 -6.92 11.66
N TYR A 85 -6.07 -7.13 10.75
CA TYR A 85 -6.31 -8.41 10.09
C TYR A 85 -5.11 -8.90 9.27
N ILE A 86 -4.59 -8.04 8.38
CA ILE A 86 -3.45 -8.39 7.52
C ILE A 86 -2.14 -8.37 8.31
N GLY A 87 -1.96 -7.35 9.15
CA GLY A 87 -0.76 -7.21 9.98
C GLY A 87 -0.55 -8.38 10.93
N TYR A 88 -1.62 -8.93 11.50
CA TYR A 88 -1.57 -10.15 12.31
C TYR A 88 -0.98 -11.35 11.54
N ASP A 89 -1.44 -11.59 10.31
CA ASP A 89 -0.95 -12.69 9.49
C ASP A 89 0.51 -12.45 9.06
N LEU A 90 0.86 -11.23 8.65
CA LEU A 90 2.21 -10.87 8.22
C LEU A 90 3.22 -11.00 9.37
N GLN A 91 2.92 -10.44 10.55
CA GLN A 91 3.86 -10.51 11.67
C GLN A 91 4.11 -11.95 12.14
N ASN A 92 3.08 -12.81 12.12
CA ASN A 92 3.23 -14.22 12.46
C ASN A 92 4.03 -14.98 11.41
N ALA A 93 3.77 -14.77 10.12
CA ALA A 93 4.48 -15.44 9.04
C ALA A 93 5.97 -15.03 9.02
N ILE A 94 6.26 -13.73 9.15
CA ILE A 94 7.65 -13.22 9.17
C ILE A 94 8.38 -13.73 10.41
N ARG A 95 7.76 -13.67 11.59
CA ARG A 95 8.35 -14.20 12.82
C ARG A 95 8.69 -15.68 12.69
N ALA A 96 7.78 -16.49 12.15
CA ALA A 96 8.01 -17.92 11.96
C ALA A 96 9.17 -18.19 11.00
N GLU A 97 9.24 -17.49 9.87
CA GLU A 97 10.31 -17.63 8.88
C GLU A 97 11.69 -17.22 9.45
N LEU A 98 11.75 -16.14 10.22
CA LEU A 98 12.97 -15.71 10.87
C LEU A 98 13.47 -16.74 11.89
N LEU A 99 12.58 -17.29 12.71
CA LEU A 99 12.93 -18.35 13.66
C LEU A 99 13.45 -19.60 12.95
N ASN A 100 12.83 -20.00 11.81
CA ASN A 100 13.31 -21.10 10.99
C ASN A 100 14.75 -20.86 10.45
N LYS A 101 15.12 -19.60 10.25
CA LYS A 101 16.46 -19.18 9.82
C LYS A 101 17.43 -18.90 11.00
N GLY A 102 17.00 -19.13 12.24
CA GLY A 102 17.79 -18.85 13.45
C GLY A 102 17.95 -17.36 13.77
N ILE A 103 17.08 -16.52 13.23
CA ILE A 103 17.09 -15.07 13.46
C ILE A 103 15.99 -14.72 14.48
N TYR A 104 16.40 -14.08 15.58
CA TYR A 104 15.47 -13.61 16.58
C TYR A 104 15.31 -12.08 16.50
N LYS A 105 14.23 -11.64 15.85
CA LYS A 105 13.83 -10.22 15.80
C LYS A 105 12.34 -10.08 16.09
N PRO A 106 11.93 -9.11 16.93
CA PRO A 106 10.52 -8.78 17.11
C PRO A 106 9.91 -8.26 15.80
N VAL A 107 8.66 -8.64 15.56
CA VAL A 107 7.84 -8.13 14.46
C VAL A 107 6.57 -7.53 15.06
N SER A 108 6.30 -6.28 14.79
CA SER A 108 5.15 -5.56 15.36
C SER A 108 4.33 -4.88 14.27
N THR A 109 3.01 -4.92 14.42
CA THR A 109 2.09 -4.16 13.55
C THR A 109 1.61 -2.92 14.30
N ILE A 110 1.74 -1.75 13.68
CA ILE A 110 1.26 -0.47 14.21
C ILE A 110 0.03 -0.05 13.40
N LEU A 111 -1.09 0.19 14.09
CA LEU A 111 -2.22 0.90 13.49
C LEU A 111 -1.75 2.31 13.16
N THR A 112 -1.81 2.66 11.88
CA THR A 112 -1.17 3.87 11.37
C THR A 112 -2.19 4.79 10.74
N GLN A 113 -2.25 6.02 11.24
CA GLN A 113 -3.07 7.11 10.74
C GLN A 113 -2.23 7.98 9.80
N VAL A 114 -2.83 8.40 8.69
CA VAL A 114 -2.17 9.23 7.68
C VAL A 114 -2.99 10.49 7.47
N VAL A 115 -2.35 11.62 7.73
CA VAL A 115 -2.97 12.95 7.57
C VAL A 115 -3.12 13.28 6.10
N VAL A 116 -4.28 13.78 5.72
CA VAL A 116 -4.59 14.25 4.36
C VAL A 116 -5.11 15.69 4.41
N ASP A 117 -4.94 16.42 3.30
CA ASP A 117 -5.45 17.77 3.15
C ASP A 117 -6.99 17.73 2.98
N PRO A 118 -7.77 18.42 3.83
CA PRO A 118 -9.22 18.51 3.66
C PRO A 118 -9.64 19.20 2.34
N TYR A 119 -8.75 19.94 1.71
CA TYR A 119 -8.97 20.65 0.45
C TYR A 119 -8.38 19.93 -0.77
N ASP A 120 -7.86 18.71 -0.61
CA ASP A 120 -7.37 17.93 -1.75
C ASP A 120 -8.47 17.75 -2.80
N GLU A 121 -8.11 17.97 -4.08
CA GLU A 121 -9.05 17.84 -5.21
C GLU A 121 -9.77 16.48 -5.25
N ALA A 122 -9.13 15.44 -4.75
CA ALA A 122 -9.70 14.10 -4.70
C ALA A 122 -11.03 14.02 -3.95
N PHE A 123 -11.27 14.92 -2.98
CA PHE A 123 -12.57 15.00 -2.29
C PHE A 123 -13.68 15.56 -3.17
N TYR A 124 -13.35 16.37 -4.15
CA TYR A 124 -14.31 16.93 -5.12
C TYR A 124 -14.45 16.08 -6.38
N LYS A 125 -13.44 15.26 -6.68
CA LYS A 125 -13.41 14.37 -7.85
C LYS A 125 -13.01 12.95 -7.43
N PRO A 126 -13.88 12.22 -6.70
CA PRO A 126 -13.59 10.86 -6.30
C PRO A 126 -13.33 9.97 -7.51
N SER A 127 -12.30 9.15 -7.46
CA SER A 127 -11.91 8.28 -8.58
C SER A 127 -11.55 6.85 -8.17
N LYS A 128 -11.24 6.63 -6.88
CA LYS A 128 -10.77 5.31 -6.44
C LYS A 128 -11.92 4.33 -6.31
N VAL A 129 -11.89 3.31 -7.14
CA VAL A 129 -12.87 2.22 -7.14
C VAL A 129 -12.66 1.33 -5.92
N ILE A 130 -13.74 1.05 -5.18
CA ILE A 130 -13.74 0.18 -4.01
C ILE A 130 -14.90 -0.83 -4.03
N GLY A 131 -14.77 -1.87 -3.20
CA GLY A 131 -15.85 -2.82 -2.95
C GLY A 131 -16.18 -3.75 -4.12
N ARG A 132 -17.33 -4.40 -4.04
CA ARG A 132 -17.85 -5.34 -5.05
C ARG A 132 -18.59 -4.63 -6.18
N VAL A 133 -18.87 -5.36 -7.24
CA VAL A 133 -19.82 -4.91 -8.28
C VAL A 133 -21.22 -4.86 -7.67
N LEU A 134 -21.94 -3.78 -7.96
CA LEU A 134 -23.31 -3.51 -7.53
C LEU A 134 -24.27 -3.67 -8.71
N THR A 135 -25.52 -4.03 -8.41
CA THR A 135 -26.62 -3.90 -9.36
C THR A 135 -26.99 -2.43 -9.54
N GLU A 136 -27.83 -2.12 -10.52
CA GLU A 136 -28.32 -0.75 -10.75
C GLU A 136 -29.14 -0.24 -9.54
N GLU A 137 -29.99 -1.10 -8.98
CA GLU A 137 -30.81 -0.78 -7.79
C GLU A 137 -29.93 -0.51 -6.55
N GLU A 138 -28.87 -1.30 -6.38
CA GLU A 138 -27.90 -1.09 -5.30
C GLU A 138 -27.09 0.19 -5.49
N ALA A 139 -26.73 0.51 -6.72
CA ALA A 139 -26.03 1.75 -7.07
C ALA A 139 -26.89 2.99 -6.76
N GLU A 140 -28.18 2.99 -7.17
CA GLU A 140 -29.12 4.06 -6.82
C GLU A 140 -29.29 4.21 -5.29
N ALA A 141 -29.31 3.09 -4.56
CA ALA A 141 -29.42 3.12 -3.10
C ALA A 141 -28.16 3.73 -2.46
N GLU A 142 -26.99 3.51 -3.02
CA GLU A 142 -25.74 4.14 -2.55
C GLU A 142 -25.70 5.64 -2.88
N GLU A 143 -26.14 6.05 -4.06
CA GLU A 143 -26.26 7.48 -4.43
C GLU A 143 -27.23 8.25 -3.54
N LYS A 144 -28.36 7.64 -3.20
CA LYS A 144 -29.34 8.23 -2.24
C LYS A 144 -28.75 8.43 -0.84
N LYS A 145 -27.71 7.68 -0.47
CA LYS A 145 -26.95 7.87 0.79
C LYS A 145 -25.83 8.92 0.66
N GLY A 146 -25.66 9.52 -0.54
CA GLY A 146 -24.60 10.49 -0.83
C GLY A 146 -23.25 9.85 -1.21
N ASN A 147 -23.23 8.55 -1.50
CA ASN A 147 -22.04 7.88 -2.01
C ASN A 147 -21.91 8.07 -3.54
N HIS A 148 -20.68 8.06 -4.03
CA HIS A 148 -20.44 8.13 -5.45
C HIS A 148 -20.31 6.72 -6.04
N VAL A 149 -20.86 6.52 -7.23
CA VAL A 149 -20.75 5.28 -7.99
C VAL A 149 -20.32 5.54 -9.42
N VAL A 150 -19.70 4.56 -10.06
CA VAL A 150 -19.30 4.60 -11.46
C VAL A 150 -19.74 3.32 -12.15
N LYS A 151 -20.17 3.43 -13.40
CA LYS A 151 -20.48 2.27 -14.23
C LYS A 151 -19.18 1.60 -14.67
N THR A 152 -19.09 0.30 -14.49
CA THR A 152 -17.94 -0.53 -14.87
C THR A 152 -18.41 -1.71 -15.70
N GLU A 153 -17.47 -2.47 -16.24
CA GLU A 153 -17.79 -3.75 -16.88
C GLU A 153 -18.45 -4.69 -15.85
N GLY A 154 -19.66 -5.15 -16.16
CA GLY A 154 -20.44 -6.06 -15.31
C GLY A 154 -21.35 -5.39 -14.27
N GLY A 155 -21.44 -4.04 -14.20
CA GLY A 155 -22.35 -3.33 -13.30
C GLY A 155 -21.82 -1.99 -12.80
N TYR A 156 -22.05 -1.70 -11.53
CA TYR A 156 -21.64 -0.44 -10.91
C TYR A 156 -20.67 -0.71 -9.76
N ARG A 157 -19.79 0.25 -9.46
CA ARG A 157 -18.91 0.18 -8.29
C ARG A 157 -18.85 1.52 -7.59
N ARG A 158 -18.71 1.47 -6.27
CA ARG A 158 -18.46 2.68 -5.49
C ARG A 158 -17.10 3.26 -5.82
N ILE A 159 -17.04 4.59 -5.82
CA ILE A 159 -15.79 5.34 -5.86
C ILE A 159 -15.68 6.23 -4.63
N VAL A 160 -14.46 6.42 -4.16
CA VAL A 160 -14.15 7.28 -3.02
C VAL A 160 -12.98 8.20 -3.36
N ALA A 161 -12.82 9.24 -2.55
CA ALA A 161 -11.65 10.12 -2.63
C ALA A 161 -10.36 9.32 -2.39
N ALA A 162 -9.30 9.71 -3.10
CA ALA A 162 -7.95 9.18 -2.90
C ALA A 162 -6.94 10.33 -2.71
N PRO A 163 -7.02 11.07 -1.58
CA PRO A 163 -6.15 12.21 -1.33
C PRO A 163 -4.71 11.78 -1.13
N LYS A 164 -3.77 12.72 -1.34
CA LYS A 164 -2.34 12.49 -1.14
C LYS A 164 -1.98 12.47 0.34
N PRO A 165 -1.06 11.57 0.77
CA PRO A 165 -0.57 11.53 2.14
C PRO A 165 0.30 12.77 2.43
N MET A 166 0.00 13.48 3.52
CA MET A 166 0.79 14.62 3.98
C MET A 166 1.78 14.22 5.07
N ASP A 167 1.29 13.51 6.10
CA ASP A 167 2.07 13.13 7.27
C ASP A 167 1.57 11.80 7.86
N ILE A 168 2.37 11.19 8.73
CA ILE A 168 2.07 9.93 9.40
C ILE A 168 2.09 10.17 10.90
N VAL A 169 0.95 9.99 11.56
CA VAL A 169 0.78 10.33 12.98
C VAL A 169 1.72 9.51 13.88
N GLU A 170 1.85 8.22 13.62
CA GLU A 170 2.66 7.30 14.44
C GLU A 170 4.12 7.19 14.00
N ILE A 171 4.62 8.17 13.22
CA ILE A 171 5.97 8.09 12.64
C ILE A 171 7.08 7.94 13.69
N ASP A 172 6.96 8.61 14.83
CA ASP A 172 7.98 8.54 15.88
C ASP A 172 8.02 7.16 16.55
N ALA A 173 6.85 6.51 16.73
CA ALA A 173 6.79 5.14 17.22
C ALA A 173 7.40 4.15 16.21
N ILE A 174 7.12 4.33 14.91
CA ILE A 174 7.68 3.50 13.83
C ILE A 174 9.22 3.67 13.78
N LYS A 175 9.72 4.91 13.90
CA LYS A 175 11.16 5.20 13.98
C LYS A 175 11.80 4.50 15.17
N ALA A 176 11.23 4.68 16.36
CA ALA A 176 11.78 4.11 17.58
C ALA A 176 11.93 2.58 17.51
N LEU A 177 10.92 1.89 16.99
CA LEU A 177 10.98 0.43 16.82
C LEU A 177 11.99 0.03 15.73
N SER A 178 12.00 0.72 14.58
CA SER A 178 12.95 0.46 13.51
C SER A 178 14.40 0.70 13.95
N ASP A 179 14.66 1.78 14.70
CA ASP A 179 15.99 2.11 15.21
C ASP A 179 16.45 1.11 16.30
N ALA A 180 15.49 0.49 17.02
CA ALA A 180 15.74 -0.65 17.90
C ALA A 180 15.90 -1.99 17.15
N ASP A 181 16.09 -1.96 15.82
CA ASP A 181 16.27 -3.12 14.93
C ASP A 181 15.08 -4.10 14.94
N GLN A 182 13.87 -3.62 15.25
CA GLN A 182 12.64 -4.38 15.12
C GLN A 182 12.06 -4.25 13.71
N ILE A 183 11.31 -5.25 13.28
CA ILE A 183 10.59 -5.21 12.02
C ILE A 183 9.20 -4.63 12.29
N VAL A 184 8.83 -3.62 11.51
CA VAL A 184 7.58 -2.90 11.70
C VAL A 184 6.68 -3.07 10.48
N VAL A 185 5.43 -3.45 10.69
CA VAL A 185 4.36 -3.37 9.68
C VAL A 185 3.55 -2.12 9.98
N ALA A 186 3.53 -1.16 9.06
CA ALA A 186 2.90 0.13 9.22
C ALA A 186 2.25 0.65 7.93
N CYS A 187 1.38 1.63 8.00
CA CYS A 187 0.67 2.24 6.86
C CYS A 187 -0.07 1.22 5.99
N GLY A 188 -0.56 0.12 6.56
CA GLY A 188 -1.31 -0.89 5.81
C GLY A 188 -2.51 -0.27 5.09
N GLY A 189 -2.70 -0.65 3.81
CA GLY A 189 -3.76 -0.12 2.96
C GLY A 189 -3.63 1.36 2.60
N GLY A 190 -2.43 1.95 2.77
CA GLY A 190 -2.21 3.38 2.63
C GLY A 190 -2.37 4.17 3.93
N GLY A 191 -2.67 3.49 5.04
CA GLY A 191 -2.97 4.10 6.33
C GLY A 191 -4.46 4.38 6.55
N ILE A 192 -4.81 4.79 7.76
CA ILE A 192 -6.15 5.27 8.11
C ILE A 192 -6.19 6.76 7.76
N PRO A 193 -6.96 7.19 6.75
CA PRO A 193 -7.01 8.60 6.37
C PRO A 193 -7.68 9.43 7.45
N VAL A 194 -7.00 10.49 7.90
CA VAL A 194 -7.49 11.39 8.94
C VAL A 194 -7.32 12.86 8.54
N LEU A 195 -8.28 13.67 8.97
CA LEU A 195 -8.24 15.13 8.90
C LEU A 195 -7.83 15.66 10.26
N MET A 196 -6.88 16.57 10.29
CA MET A 196 -6.51 17.28 11.51
C MET A 196 -7.48 18.44 11.74
N GLN A 197 -8.18 18.41 12.87
CA GLN A 197 -9.11 19.47 13.30
C GLN A 197 -8.69 19.89 14.71
N ASP A 198 -7.95 20.98 14.81
CA ASP A 198 -7.28 21.42 16.04
C ASP A 198 -6.42 20.30 16.64
N ASN A 199 -6.76 19.82 17.84
CA ASN A 199 -6.07 18.74 18.51
C ASN A 199 -6.70 17.35 18.28
N ASN A 200 -7.71 17.27 17.41
CA ASN A 200 -8.43 16.02 17.16
C ASN A 200 -8.14 15.49 15.76
N LEU A 201 -8.10 14.18 15.65
CA LEU A 201 -8.04 13.48 14.38
C LEU A 201 -9.42 12.94 14.04
N LYS A 202 -9.95 13.33 12.90
CA LYS A 202 -11.23 12.85 12.39
C LYS A 202 -11.01 11.95 11.18
N GLY A 203 -11.52 10.71 11.23
CA GLY A 203 -11.45 9.80 10.08
C GLY A 203 -12.09 10.40 8.84
N ALA A 204 -11.38 10.37 7.72
CA ALA A 204 -11.88 10.82 6.42
C ALA A 204 -12.60 9.70 5.68
N SER A 205 -13.65 10.03 4.92
CA SER A 205 -14.32 9.10 3.99
C SER A 205 -13.51 8.99 2.70
N ALA A 206 -12.34 8.39 2.78
CA ALA A 206 -11.35 8.32 1.72
C ALA A 206 -10.55 7.02 1.84
N VAL A 207 -9.74 6.73 0.83
CA VAL A 207 -8.64 5.76 0.90
C VAL A 207 -7.38 6.44 0.37
N ILE A 208 -6.21 6.02 0.80
CA ILE A 208 -4.94 6.56 0.33
C ILE A 208 -4.27 5.54 -0.56
N GLU A 209 -3.68 5.99 -1.68
CA GLU A 209 -2.90 5.11 -2.52
C GLU A 209 -1.70 4.55 -1.74
N LYS A 210 -1.66 3.22 -1.63
CA LYS A 210 -0.65 2.49 -0.86
C LYS A 210 0.77 2.90 -1.24
N ASP A 211 1.03 3.05 -2.54
CA ASP A 211 2.38 3.35 -3.03
C ASP A 211 2.81 4.77 -2.66
N LEU A 212 1.89 5.75 -2.69
CA LEU A 212 2.15 7.11 -2.21
C LEU A 212 2.40 7.15 -0.70
N ALA A 213 1.61 6.39 0.07
CA ALA A 213 1.83 6.27 1.51
C ALA A 213 3.15 5.58 1.84
N ALA A 214 3.55 4.56 1.05
CA ALA A 214 4.85 3.90 1.18
C ALA A 214 6.01 4.87 0.90
N GLY A 215 5.89 5.71 -0.13
CA GLY A 215 6.86 6.76 -0.45
C GLY A 215 6.99 7.78 0.68
N LYS A 216 5.85 8.25 1.22
CA LYS A 216 5.83 9.17 2.37
C LYS A 216 6.43 8.53 3.63
N LEU A 217 6.11 7.27 3.91
CA LEU A 217 6.71 6.52 5.01
C LEU A 217 8.23 6.40 4.86
N ALA A 218 8.70 6.05 3.67
CA ALA A 218 10.13 5.96 3.38
C ALA A 218 10.85 7.31 3.51
N GLU A 219 10.23 8.40 3.04
CA GLU A 219 10.73 9.76 3.20
C GLU A 219 10.87 10.13 4.68
N LEU A 220 9.82 9.99 5.46
CA LEU A 220 9.80 10.36 6.88
C LEU A 220 10.73 9.48 7.74
N LEU A 221 10.96 8.24 7.36
CA LEU A 221 11.92 7.33 8.01
C LEU A 221 13.37 7.60 7.63
N ASP A 222 13.61 8.51 6.67
CA ASP A 222 14.92 8.70 6.04
C ASP A 222 15.52 7.35 5.56
N ALA A 223 14.68 6.59 4.83
CA ALA A 223 15.07 5.31 4.28
C ALA A 223 16.06 5.47 3.12
N ASP A 224 16.93 4.48 2.94
CA ASP A 224 17.89 4.42 1.82
C ASP A 224 17.23 3.89 0.55
N MET A 225 16.24 3.00 0.70
CA MET A 225 15.55 2.36 -0.43
C MET A 225 14.07 2.15 -0.16
N LEU A 226 13.27 2.31 -1.21
CA LEU A 226 11.88 1.85 -1.27
C LEU A 226 11.78 0.69 -2.26
N VAL A 227 11.24 -0.44 -1.82
CA VAL A 227 10.98 -1.61 -2.66
C VAL A 227 9.47 -1.73 -2.86
N ILE A 228 9.01 -1.65 -4.10
CA ILE A 228 7.59 -1.79 -4.46
C ILE A 228 7.40 -3.14 -5.14
N LEU A 229 6.73 -4.06 -4.45
CA LEU A 229 6.38 -5.37 -4.98
C LEU A 229 5.03 -5.29 -5.70
N THR A 230 5.03 -5.67 -6.97
CA THR A 230 3.88 -5.57 -7.88
C THR A 230 3.69 -6.86 -8.71
N SER A 231 2.78 -6.86 -9.67
CA SER A 231 2.44 -8.01 -10.53
C SER A 231 3.37 -8.20 -11.71
N VAL A 232 4.15 -7.19 -12.08
CA VAL A 232 5.04 -7.20 -13.24
C VAL A 232 6.50 -7.24 -12.84
N ASP A 233 7.33 -7.85 -13.67
CA ASP A 233 8.77 -7.97 -13.39
C ASP A 233 9.47 -6.62 -13.49
N ASN A 234 9.13 -5.81 -14.49
CA ASN A 234 9.75 -4.50 -14.77
C ASN A 234 8.70 -3.45 -15.08
N VAL A 235 9.06 -2.19 -14.92
CA VAL A 235 8.37 -1.07 -15.56
C VAL A 235 8.63 -1.15 -17.06
N CYS A 236 7.57 -1.05 -17.87
CA CYS A 236 7.68 -1.12 -19.32
C CYS A 236 7.25 0.20 -19.96
N LEU A 237 7.91 0.59 -21.04
CA LEU A 237 7.37 1.54 -22.00
C LEU A 237 6.42 0.81 -22.94
N ASN A 238 5.38 1.50 -23.42
CA ASN A 238 4.37 0.98 -24.35
C ASN A 238 3.75 -0.35 -23.84
N TYR A 239 3.44 -0.42 -22.55
CA TYR A 239 2.92 -1.63 -21.90
C TYR A 239 1.68 -2.18 -22.63
N GLY A 240 1.72 -3.48 -22.95
CA GLY A 240 0.66 -4.16 -23.69
C GLY A 240 0.63 -3.88 -25.20
N GLN A 241 1.61 -3.16 -25.74
CA GLN A 241 1.75 -2.89 -27.17
C GLN A 241 2.79 -3.82 -27.82
N PRO A 242 2.79 -4.00 -29.16
CA PRO A 242 3.78 -4.86 -29.85
C PRO A 242 5.23 -4.43 -29.66
N ASP A 243 5.48 -3.17 -29.32
CA ASP A 243 6.78 -2.55 -29.06
C ASP A 243 7.04 -2.33 -27.57
N GLU A 244 6.39 -3.13 -26.71
CA GLU A 244 6.62 -3.13 -25.27
C GLU A 244 8.12 -3.33 -24.95
N LYS A 245 8.64 -2.43 -24.10
CA LYS A 245 10.06 -2.45 -23.74
C LYS A 245 10.23 -2.42 -22.23
N PRO A 246 10.68 -3.52 -21.58
CA PRO A 246 11.00 -3.54 -20.17
C PRO A 246 12.27 -2.73 -19.89
N LEU A 247 12.26 -2.01 -18.76
CA LEU A 247 13.38 -1.20 -18.30
C LEU A 247 14.03 -1.83 -17.08
N SER A 248 15.34 -1.99 -17.10
CA SER A 248 16.12 -2.42 -15.92
C SER A 248 16.47 -1.25 -15.01
N THR A 249 16.65 -0.07 -15.58
CA THR A 249 16.96 1.17 -14.86
C THR A 249 16.18 2.34 -15.44
N MET A 250 15.93 3.34 -14.61
CA MET A 250 15.27 4.59 -15.01
C MET A 250 15.76 5.72 -14.09
N THR A 251 15.99 6.90 -14.63
CA THR A 251 16.24 8.10 -13.82
C THR A 251 14.92 8.81 -13.48
N VAL A 252 14.92 9.62 -12.40
CA VAL A 252 13.79 10.49 -12.06
C VAL A 252 13.40 11.41 -13.23
N ALA A 253 14.38 11.90 -13.99
CA ALA A 253 14.12 12.76 -15.16
C ALA A 253 13.39 11.98 -16.28
N GLU A 254 13.82 10.76 -16.57
CA GLU A 254 13.15 9.86 -17.53
C GLU A 254 11.74 9.49 -17.05
N ALA A 255 11.58 9.18 -15.76
CA ALA A 255 10.29 8.86 -15.17
C ALA A 255 9.28 10.01 -15.33
N LYS A 256 9.69 11.25 -15.04
CA LYS A 256 8.86 12.46 -15.25
C LYS A 256 8.45 12.63 -16.71
N LYS A 257 9.38 12.48 -17.63
CA LYS A 257 9.12 12.57 -19.07
C LYS A 257 8.13 11.50 -19.53
N CYS A 258 8.28 10.26 -19.06
CA CYS A 258 7.37 9.16 -19.39
C CYS A 258 5.96 9.40 -18.80
N MET A 259 5.86 10.00 -17.61
CA MET A 259 4.57 10.41 -17.04
C MET A 259 3.86 11.45 -17.91
N GLU A 260 4.57 12.50 -18.34
CA GLU A 260 4.02 13.53 -19.23
C GLU A 260 3.56 12.97 -20.58
N GLN A 261 4.17 11.88 -21.03
CA GLN A 261 3.81 11.15 -22.26
C GLN A 261 2.68 10.14 -22.06
N GLY A 262 2.12 10.00 -20.83
CA GLY A 262 1.04 9.05 -20.55
C GLY A 262 1.46 7.58 -20.66
N GLN A 263 2.74 7.25 -20.42
CA GLN A 263 3.25 5.87 -20.55
C GLN A 263 2.77 4.93 -19.43
N PHE A 264 2.25 5.45 -18.32
CA PHE A 264 1.91 4.66 -17.15
C PHE A 264 0.41 4.64 -16.88
N GLY A 265 -0.15 3.46 -16.65
CA GLY A 265 -1.58 3.31 -16.32
C GLY A 265 -1.93 3.99 -14.98
N GLU A 266 -2.98 4.82 -14.99
CA GLU A 266 -3.41 5.64 -13.86
C GLU A 266 -3.76 4.82 -12.60
N GLY A 267 -4.33 3.62 -12.79
CA GLY A 267 -4.81 2.79 -11.68
C GLY A 267 -3.77 1.89 -11.03
N ASP A 268 -2.58 1.76 -11.61
CA ASP A 268 -1.56 0.80 -11.16
C ASP A 268 -0.13 1.35 -11.17
N MET A 269 0.49 1.56 -12.34
CA MET A 269 1.90 1.91 -12.43
C MET A 269 2.16 3.39 -12.10
N LEU A 270 1.29 4.30 -12.49
CA LEU A 270 1.46 5.74 -12.26
C LEU A 270 1.66 6.10 -10.77
N PRO A 271 0.86 5.61 -9.82
CA PRO A 271 1.10 5.89 -8.39
C PRO A 271 2.45 5.38 -7.88
N LYS A 272 2.97 4.28 -8.44
CA LYS A 272 4.28 3.72 -8.07
C LYS A 272 5.42 4.62 -8.54
N ILE A 273 5.31 5.15 -9.75
CA ILE A 273 6.29 6.10 -10.33
C ILE A 273 6.24 7.43 -9.59
N GLU A 274 5.03 7.96 -9.27
CA GLU A 274 4.90 9.16 -8.45
C GLU A 274 5.54 8.98 -7.06
N ALA A 275 5.28 7.86 -6.42
CA ALA A 275 5.89 7.52 -5.12
C ALA A 275 7.42 7.47 -5.21
N ALA A 276 7.97 6.88 -6.28
CA ALA A 276 9.41 6.80 -6.52
C ALA A 276 10.01 8.20 -6.70
N ILE A 277 9.42 9.03 -7.54
CA ILE A 277 9.88 10.40 -7.80
C ILE A 277 9.88 11.24 -6.52
N ASN A 278 8.78 11.16 -5.75
CA ASN A 278 8.63 11.92 -4.51
C ASN A 278 9.63 11.47 -3.44
N PHE A 279 9.81 10.15 -3.26
CA PHE A 279 10.75 9.60 -2.28
C PHE A 279 12.21 9.93 -2.62
N ILE A 280 12.62 9.77 -3.89
CA ILE A 280 13.97 10.08 -4.32
C ILE A 280 14.25 11.59 -4.20
N GLY A 281 13.32 12.43 -4.68
CA GLY A 281 13.44 13.87 -4.65
C GLY A 281 14.79 14.31 -5.24
N ASP A 282 15.54 15.10 -4.47
CA ASP A 282 16.89 15.58 -4.85
C ASP A 282 18.02 14.70 -4.29
N SER A 283 17.71 13.59 -3.64
CA SER A 283 18.72 12.72 -3.01
C SER A 283 19.52 11.93 -4.06
N ALA A 284 20.85 11.97 -3.94
CA ALA A 284 21.74 11.18 -4.79
C ALA A 284 21.95 9.74 -4.26
N ILE A 285 21.46 9.42 -3.07
CA ILE A 285 21.69 8.12 -2.42
C ILE A 285 20.42 7.28 -2.30
N ARG A 286 19.23 7.87 -2.41
CA ARG A 286 17.96 7.15 -2.37
C ARG A 286 17.71 6.45 -3.69
N SER A 287 17.10 5.27 -3.61
CA SER A 287 16.70 4.48 -4.79
C SER A 287 15.36 3.80 -4.57
N VAL A 288 14.69 3.48 -5.68
CA VAL A 288 13.44 2.70 -5.66
C VAL A 288 13.59 1.50 -6.56
N LEU A 289 13.25 0.32 -6.05
CA LEU A 289 13.15 -0.91 -6.85
C LEU A 289 11.67 -1.25 -7.04
N ILE A 290 11.22 -1.34 -8.29
CA ILE A 290 9.89 -1.85 -8.66
C ILE A 290 10.09 -3.23 -9.29
N THR A 291 9.52 -4.26 -8.67
CA THR A 291 9.69 -5.64 -9.12
C THR A 291 8.55 -6.55 -8.67
N LYS A 292 8.52 -7.76 -9.18
CA LYS A 292 7.58 -8.80 -8.81
C LYS A 292 8.13 -9.68 -7.68
N LEU A 293 7.24 -10.13 -6.81
CA LEU A 293 7.55 -11.19 -5.87
C LEU A 293 7.52 -12.54 -6.59
N ASN A 294 8.63 -13.29 -6.58
CA ASN A 294 8.66 -14.62 -7.16
C ASN A 294 7.70 -15.59 -6.47
N LYS A 295 7.15 -16.54 -7.22
CA LYS A 295 6.16 -17.51 -6.71
C LYS A 295 6.67 -18.38 -5.56
N ASP A 296 7.97 -18.61 -5.49
CA ASP A 296 8.64 -19.37 -4.42
C ASP A 296 9.13 -18.51 -3.25
N GLY A 297 8.98 -17.19 -3.35
CA GLY A 297 9.49 -16.21 -2.38
C GLY A 297 11.01 -16.02 -2.48
N SER A 298 11.67 -16.59 -3.51
CA SER A 298 13.10 -16.41 -3.70
C SER A 298 13.41 -15.09 -4.40
N ASN A 299 14.43 -14.43 -3.91
CA ASN A 299 15.27 -13.40 -4.53
C ASN A 299 14.59 -12.18 -5.18
N ILE A 300 14.48 -11.13 -4.40
CA ILE A 300 14.27 -9.76 -4.91
C ILE A 300 15.60 -9.19 -5.48
N HIS A 301 16.75 -9.84 -5.23
CA HIS A 301 18.09 -9.33 -5.56
C HIS A 301 18.70 -9.85 -6.87
N GLY A 302 18.01 -10.69 -7.62
CA GLY A 302 18.56 -11.37 -8.81
C GLY A 302 18.69 -10.52 -10.08
N GLY A 303 18.70 -9.18 -10.00
CA GLY A 303 18.81 -8.32 -11.19
C GLY A 303 17.49 -8.19 -11.96
N MET A 304 16.37 -8.67 -11.42
CA MET A 304 15.02 -8.43 -11.95
C MET A 304 14.44 -7.16 -11.33
N GLY A 305 13.64 -6.47 -12.11
CA GLY A 305 13.00 -5.23 -11.68
C GLY A 305 13.56 -3.98 -12.35
N THR A 306 12.92 -2.86 -12.08
CA THR A 306 13.37 -1.54 -12.52
C THR A 306 13.91 -0.77 -11.33
N MET A 307 15.18 -0.43 -11.38
CA MET A 307 15.84 0.43 -10.39
C MET A 307 15.68 1.89 -10.82
N ILE A 308 15.06 2.72 -9.97
CA ILE A 308 14.90 4.16 -10.19
C ILE A 308 15.88 4.89 -9.28
N THR A 309 16.63 5.83 -9.85
CA THR A 309 17.60 6.69 -9.15
C THR A 309 17.49 8.13 -9.62
N LYS A 310 18.23 9.04 -9.00
CA LYS A 310 18.30 10.44 -9.43
C LYS A 310 18.78 10.58 -10.86
#